data_3e93c518d1e4f1479dc11b8e2d2c133f
#
_entry.id   3e93c518d1e4f1479dc11b8e2d2c133f
#
_cell.length_a   1.000
_cell.length_b   1.000
_cell.length_c   1.000
_cell.angle_alpha   90.00
_cell.angle_beta   90.00
_cell.angle_gamma   90.00
#
_symmetry.space_group_name_H-M   'P 1'
#
loop_
_entity.id
_entity.type
_entity.pdbx_description
1 polymer ?
#
loop_
_entity_poly.entity_id
_entity_poly.type
_entity_poly.pdbx_seq_one_letter_code
_entity_poly.pdbx_strand_id
1 'polypeptide(L)'
;LTATMGEMTIAMLLDYIAIMSDANAAQNDDLTLNLTVTDVNEQFYVTRKNGILLSYPGENHPDAQASVTCKRLQLFALMQGQKAGQIQISGDPTVLKRLLAYASKFEKTFNVIEP
;
A
#
# COMPACT_ATOMS: atom_id res chain seq x y z
N LEU A 1 14.22 12.94 6.50
CA LEU A 1 14.27 11.85 5.56
C LEU A 1 14.34 12.37 4.14
N THR A 2 15.33 11.93 3.42
CA THR A 2 15.59 12.46 2.09
C THR A 2 15.44 11.42 0.99
N ALA A 3 14.90 10.24 1.30
CA ALA A 3 14.70 9.22 0.30
C ALA A 3 13.74 9.72 -0.77
N THR A 4 14.12 9.49 -2.02
CA THR A 4 13.24 9.81 -3.14
C THR A 4 12.44 8.58 -3.49
N MET A 5 11.46 8.77 -4.34
CA MET A 5 10.66 7.66 -4.82
C MET A 5 11.53 6.60 -5.49
N GLY A 6 12.59 7.03 -6.17
CA GLY A 6 13.48 6.08 -6.82
C GLY A 6 14.28 5.22 -5.86
N GLU A 7 14.47 5.69 -4.63
CA GLU A 7 15.27 4.98 -3.63
C GLU A 7 14.43 4.14 -2.69
N MET A 8 13.12 4.36 -2.65
CA MET A 8 12.26 3.68 -1.71
C MET A 8 11.83 2.33 -2.27
N THR A 9 12.06 1.27 -1.51
CA THR A 9 11.59 -0.05 -1.89
C THR A 9 10.12 -0.20 -1.54
N ILE A 10 9.49 -1.24 -2.07
CA ILE A 10 8.10 -1.52 -1.72
C ILE A 10 7.97 -1.87 -0.25
N ALA A 11 8.94 -2.61 0.29
CA ALA A 11 8.93 -2.94 1.71
C ALA A 11 8.99 -1.67 2.57
N MET A 12 9.84 -0.72 2.20
CA MET A 12 9.94 0.55 2.91
C MET A 12 8.63 1.33 2.82
N LEU A 13 7.99 1.29 1.66
CA LEU A 13 6.73 1.97 1.46
C LEU A 13 5.65 1.39 2.36
N LEU A 14 5.57 0.07 2.45
CA LEU A 14 4.58 -0.59 3.30
C LEU A 14 4.83 -0.28 4.77
N ASP A 15 6.10 -0.24 5.18
CA ASP A 15 6.44 0.15 6.54
C ASP A 15 6.03 1.59 6.81
N TYR A 16 6.21 2.45 5.84
CA TYR A 16 5.82 3.84 5.98
C TYR A 16 4.31 3.97 6.16
N ILE A 17 3.54 3.23 5.36
CA ILE A 17 2.09 3.22 5.51
C ILE A 17 1.70 2.74 6.90
N ALA A 18 2.38 1.72 7.39
CA ALA A 18 2.10 1.18 8.71
C ALA A 18 2.30 2.24 9.80
N ILE A 19 3.40 2.99 9.69
CA ILE A 19 3.71 4.02 10.67
C ILE A 19 2.71 5.17 10.61
N MET A 20 2.30 5.55 9.40
CA MET A 20 1.44 6.70 9.21
C MET A 20 -0.04 6.39 9.38
N SER A 21 -0.42 5.12 9.44
CA SER A 21 -1.81 4.76 9.64
C SER A 21 -2.26 5.12 11.05
N ASP A 22 -3.49 5.64 11.14
CA ASP A 22 -4.09 5.95 12.42
C ASP A 22 -4.66 4.65 13.00
N ALA A 23 -3.93 4.04 13.92
CA ALA A 23 -4.33 2.76 14.48
C ALA A 23 -5.67 2.82 15.20
N ASN A 24 -5.97 3.94 15.83
CA ASN A 24 -7.25 4.08 16.53
C ASN A 24 -8.41 4.11 15.55
N ALA A 25 -8.26 4.86 14.46
CA ALA A 25 -9.33 4.96 13.48
C ALA A 25 -9.49 3.65 12.72
N ALA A 26 -8.42 2.91 12.52
CA ALA A 26 -8.43 1.68 11.75
C ALA A 26 -8.70 0.43 12.59
N GLN A 27 -8.97 0.58 13.88
CA GLN A 27 -9.01 -0.55 14.80
C GLN A 27 -10.02 -1.63 14.40
N ASN A 28 -11.15 -1.23 13.85
CA ASN A 28 -12.20 -2.17 13.48
C ASN A 28 -12.29 -2.37 11.97
N ASP A 29 -11.27 -2.01 11.24
CA ASP A 29 -11.28 -2.13 9.79
C ASP A 29 -10.21 -3.11 9.34
N ASP A 30 -10.44 -4.38 9.69
CA ASP A 30 -9.51 -5.45 9.32
C ASP A 30 -9.57 -5.70 7.81
N LEU A 31 -8.42 -6.00 7.24
CA LEU A 31 -8.35 -6.35 5.82
C LEU A 31 -7.18 -7.26 5.53
N THR A 32 -7.25 -7.92 4.38
CA THR A 32 -6.16 -8.74 3.86
C THR A 32 -6.03 -8.45 2.36
N LEU A 33 -4.80 -8.42 1.89
CA LEU A 33 -4.50 -8.01 0.53
C LEU A 33 -3.25 -8.72 0.01
N ASN A 34 -3.35 -9.24 -1.20
CA ASN A 34 -2.15 -9.68 -1.93
C ASN A 34 -1.73 -8.53 -2.84
N LEU A 35 -0.47 -8.15 -2.74
CA LEU A 35 0.09 -7.08 -3.57
C LEU A 35 1.20 -7.66 -4.44
N THR A 36 1.07 -7.48 -5.75
CA THR A 36 2.10 -7.89 -6.70
C THR A 36 2.57 -6.67 -7.46
N VAL A 37 3.87 -6.41 -7.41
CA VAL A 37 4.47 -5.27 -8.09
C VAL A 37 5.34 -5.83 -9.19
N THR A 38 4.88 -5.72 -10.43
CA THR A 38 5.42 -6.50 -11.54
C THR A 38 6.75 -5.99 -12.06
N ASP A 39 6.98 -4.69 -12.01
CA ASP A 39 8.22 -4.13 -12.57
C ASP A 39 9.44 -4.38 -11.70
N VAL A 40 9.23 -4.72 -10.42
CA VAL A 40 10.33 -5.12 -9.54
C VAL A 40 10.23 -6.59 -9.13
N ASN A 41 9.25 -7.29 -9.68
CA ASN A 41 9.07 -8.73 -9.46
C ASN A 41 8.98 -9.08 -7.98
N GLU A 42 8.16 -8.33 -7.24
CA GLU A 42 7.96 -8.56 -5.82
C GLU A 42 6.50 -8.78 -5.51
N GLN A 43 6.24 -9.54 -4.48
CA GLN A 43 4.88 -9.74 -4.00
C GLN A 43 4.88 -9.73 -2.48
N PHE A 44 3.75 -9.32 -1.92
CA PHE A 44 3.57 -9.21 -0.48
C PHE A 44 2.16 -9.62 -0.10
N TYR A 45 2.03 -10.22 1.06
CA TYR A 45 0.74 -10.39 1.70
C TYR A 45 0.63 -9.33 2.78
N VAL A 46 -0.41 -8.51 2.72
CA VAL A 46 -0.57 -7.37 3.62
C VAL A 46 -1.82 -7.57 4.45
N THR A 47 -1.70 -7.40 5.75
CA THR A 47 -2.84 -7.54 6.66
C THR A 47 -2.95 -6.31 7.54
N ARG A 48 -4.18 -5.98 7.90
CA ARG A 48 -4.43 -5.00 8.95
C ARG A 48 -5.44 -5.61 9.91
N LYS A 49 -5.02 -5.75 11.17
CA LYS A 49 -5.87 -6.30 12.23
C LYS A 49 -5.71 -5.46 13.47
N ASN A 50 -6.83 -5.04 14.03
CA ASN A 50 -6.84 -4.19 15.23
C ASN A 50 -5.99 -2.95 15.04
N GLY A 51 -6.01 -2.39 13.83
CA GLY A 51 -5.27 -1.18 13.51
C GLY A 51 -3.80 -1.38 13.21
N ILE A 52 -3.31 -2.61 13.29
CA ILE A 52 -1.90 -2.90 13.07
C ILE A 52 -1.71 -3.46 11.67
N LEU A 53 -0.86 -2.80 10.90
CA LEU A 53 -0.55 -3.21 9.53
C LEU A 53 0.75 -4.01 9.51
N LEU A 54 0.69 -5.19 8.91
CA LEU A 54 1.86 -6.04 8.74
C LEU A 54 1.97 -6.44 7.28
N SER A 55 3.18 -6.60 6.80
CA SER A 55 3.42 -7.08 5.44
C SER A 55 4.38 -8.28 5.48
N TYR A 56 4.13 -9.24 4.62
CA TYR A 56 4.90 -10.48 4.54
C TYR A 56 5.48 -10.61 3.15
N PRO A 57 6.78 -10.33 2.97
CA PRO A 57 7.40 -10.38 1.64
C PRO A 57 7.39 -11.79 1.08
N GLY A 58 7.17 -11.87 -0.23
CA GLY A 58 7.22 -13.14 -0.93
C GLY A 58 6.00 -14.03 -0.73
N GLU A 59 4.95 -13.53 -0.06
CA GLU A 59 3.77 -14.33 0.23
C GLU A 59 2.54 -13.80 -0.49
N ASN A 60 1.70 -14.72 -0.89
CA ASN A 60 0.34 -14.43 -1.34
C ASN A 60 -0.55 -15.54 -0.78
N HIS A 61 -1.76 -15.17 -0.41
CA HIS A 61 -2.70 -16.11 0.18
C HIS A 61 -4.00 -16.14 -0.61
N PRO A 62 -4.53 -17.33 -0.90
CA PRO A 62 -5.73 -17.42 -1.73
C PRO A 62 -6.99 -16.89 -1.05
N ASP A 63 -6.97 -16.77 0.27
CA ASP A 63 -8.13 -16.27 1.01
C ASP A 63 -8.04 -14.78 1.30
N ALA A 64 -7.08 -14.06 0.73
CA ALA A 64 -7.03 -12.62 0.86
C ALA A 64 -8.29 -12.00 0.25
N GLN A 65 -8.75 -10.90 0.86
CA GLN A 65 -9.97 -10.24 0.40
C GLN A 65 -9.81 -9.63 -0.98
N ALA A 66 -8.59 -9.25 -1.34
CA ALA A 66 -8.31 -8.69 -2.65
C ALA A 66 -6.90 -9.02 -3.09
N SER A 67 -6.68 -8.95 -4.39
CA SER A 67 -5.35 -9.07 -4.97
C SER A 67 -5.14 -7.90 -5.91
N VAL A 68 -4.06 -7.17 -5.72
CA VAL A 68 -3.74 -5.98 -6.52
C VAL A 68 -2.46 -6.25 -7.28
N THR A 69 -2.49 -6.00 -8.58
CA THR A 69 -1.31 -6.11 -9.45
C THR A 69 -1.06 -4.76 -10.07
N CYS A 70 0.11 -4.23 -9.86
CA CYS A 70 0.44 -2.89 -10.33
C CYS A 70 1.95 -2.78 -10.54
N LYS A 71 2.36 -1.61 -11.02
CA LYS A 71 3.76 -1.26 -11.09
C LYS A 71 4.11 -0.36 -9.92
N ARG A 72 5.40 -0.28 -9.63
CA ARG A 72 5.88 0.48 -8.50
C ARG A 72 5.41 1.93 -8.53
N LEU A 73 5.54 2.59 -9.69
CA LEU A 73 5.13 3.99 -9.79
C LEU A 73 3.62 4.17 -9.66
N GLN A 74 2.84 3.19 -10.10
CA GLN A 74 1.40 3.26 -9.92
C GLN A 74 1.02 3.24 -8.45
N LEU A 75 1.69 2.41 -7.67
CA LEU A 75 1.42 2.34 -6.25
C LEU A 75 1.75 3.67 -5.57
N PHE A 76 2.90 4.25 -5.90
CA PHE A 76 3.27 5.54 -5.34
C PHE A 76 2.29 6.65 -5.74
N ALA A 77 1.84 6.63 -6.98
CA ALA A 77 0.87 7.63 -7.44
C ALA A 77 -0.44 7.55 -6.65
N LEU A 78 -0.92 6.34 -6.39
CA LEU A 78 -2.12 6.17 -5.60
C LEU A 78 -1.98 6.73 -4.21
N MET A 79 -0.81 6.56 -3.63
CA MET A 79 -0.58 7.02 -2.27
C MET A 79 -0.50 8.54 -2.18
N GLN A 80 -0.26 9.19 -3.30
CA GLN A 80 -0.24 10.65 -3.36
C GLN A 80 -1.58 11.22 -3.79
N GLY A 81 -2.60 10.38 -3.92
CA GLY A 81 -3.89 10.84 -4.36
C GLY A 81 -4.00 11.08 -5.86
N GLN A 82 -3.02 10.64 -6.62
CA GLN A 82 -2.99 10.81 -8.06
C GLN A 82 -3.59 9.60 -8.76
N LYS A 83 -3.99 9.80 -10.00
CA LYS A 83 -4.47 8.67 -10.80
C LYS A 83 -3.30 7.81 -11.19
N ALA A 84 -3.45 6.53 -11.01
CA ALA A 84 -2.36 5.60 -11.25
C ALA A 84 -2.49 4.82 -12.55
N GLY A 85 -3.44 5.18 -13.39
CA GLY A 85 -3.68 4.43 -14.61
C GLY A 85 -4.40 3.13 -14.32
N GLN A 86 -4.13 2.12 -15.12
CA GLN A 86 -4.84 0.86 -14.99
C GLN A 86 -4.13 -0.05 -14.01
N ILE A 87 -4.78 -0.31 -12.90
CA ILE A 87 -4.32 -1.25 -11.90
C ILE A 87 -5.28 -2.41 -11.88
N GLN A 88 -4.76 -3.61 -11.87
CA GLN A 88 -5.60 -4.80 -11.83
C GLN A 88 -5.94 -5.13 -10.39
N ILE A 89 -7.22 -5.15 -10.08
CA ILE A 89 -7.71 -5.49 -8.76
C ILE A 89 -8.69 -6.64 -8.90
N SER A 90 -8.42 -7.70 -8.15
CA SER A 90 -9.28 -8.88 -8.11
C SER A 90 -9.84 -8.99 -6.70
N GLY A 91 -11.09 -9.41 -6.57
CA GLY A 91 -11.76 -9.50 -5.28
C GLY A 91 -12.40 -8.19 -4.89
N ASP A 92 -12.27 -7.80 -3.63
CA ASP A 92 -12.93 -6.60 -3.10
C ASP A 92 -12.15 -5.35 -3.51
N PRO A 93 -12.70 -4.51 -4.40
CA PRO A 93 -11.97 -3.33 -4.88
C PRO A 93 -11.83 -2.24 -3.82
N THR A 94 -12.53 -2.32 -2.71
CA THR A 94 -12.44 -1.30 -1.68
C THR A 94 -11.26 -1.53 -0.74
N VAL A 95 -10.64 -2.70 -0.76
CA VAL A 95 -9.59 -3.04 0.19
C VAL A 95 -8.39 -2.11 0.05
N LEU A 96 -7.96 -1.84 -1.18
CA LEU A 96 -6.84 -0.94 -1.39
C LEU A 96 -7.15 0.47 -0.90
N LYS A 97 -8.34 0.96 -1.18
CA LYS A 97 -8.76 2.27 -0.68
C LYS A 97 -8.75 2.31 0.84
N ARG A 98 -9.27 1.25 1.47
CA ARG A 98 -9.30 1.19 2.92
C ARG A 98 -7.90 1.13 3.50
N LEU A 99 -7.00 0.44 2.83
CA LEU A 99 -5.61 0.37 3.27
C LEU A 99 -5.00 1.77 3.35
N LEU A 100 -5.27 2.60 2.36
CA LEU A 100 -4.66 3.92 2.25
C LEU A 100 -5.43 5.01 2.98
N ALA A 101 -6.67 4.73 3.39
CA ALA A 101 -7.56 5.76 3.92
C ALA A 101 -7.05 6.38 5.22
N TYR A 102 -6.35 5.59 6.03
CA TYR A 102 -5.89 6.04 7.34
C TYR A 102 -4.48 6.60 7.33
N ALA A 103 -3.87 6.66 6.16
CA ALA A 103 -2.54 7.25 6.00
C ALA A 103 -2.67 8.68 5.50
N SER A 104 -3.46 9.46 6.21
CA SER A 104 -3.90 10.76 5.71
C SER A 104 -2.79 11.79 5.57
N LYS A 105 -1.68 11.61 6.26
CA LYS A 105 -0.57 12.56 6.17
C LYS A 105 0.42 12.21 5.08
N PHE A 106 0.16 11.13 4.39
CA PHE A 106 1.10 10.57 3.45
C PHE A 106 1.44 11.54 2.31
N GLU A 107 0.45 12.13 1.72
CA GLU A 107 0.71 12.97 0.56
C GLU A 107 1.49 14.22 0.90
N LYS A 108 1.36 14.74 2.10
CA LYS A 108 2.15 15.90 2.51
C LYS A 108 3.62 15.54 2.63
N THR A 109 3.90 14.34 3.05
CA THR A 109 5.25 13.87 3.22
C THR A 109 5.92 13.62 1.89
N PHE A 110 5.15 13.22 0.91
CA PHE A 110 5.70 12.83 -0.38
C PHE A 110 5.63 13.87 -1.46
N ASN A 111 5.22 15.08 -1.16
CA ASN A 111 5.17 16.07 -2.22
C ASN A 111 6.55 16.51 -2.66
N VAL A 112 7.57 16.04 -2.00
CA VAL A 112 8.94 16.32 -2.41
C VAL A 112 9.33 15.60 -3.69
N ILE A 113 8.50 14.73 -4.17
CA ILE A 113 8.84 14.01 -5.37
C ILE A 113 8.64 14.80 -6.62
N GLU A 114 8.17 15.94 -6.50
CA GLU A 114 8.01 16.80 -7.62
C GLU A 114 9.31 16.96 -8.34
N PRO A 115 9.38 16.68 -9.59
CA PRO A 115 10.63 16.85 -10.33
C PRO A 115 11.00 18.30 -10.49
#